data_2d22d9a6c9c526c7d7a86179911eee91
#
_entry.id   2d22d9a6c9c526c7d7a86179911eee91
#
_cell.length_a   1.000
_cell.length_b   1.000
_cell.length_c   1.000
_cell.angle_alpha   90.00
_cell.angle_beta   90.00
_cell.angle_gamma   90.00
#
_symmetry.space_group_name_H-M   'P 1'
#
loop_
_entity.id
_entity.type
_entity.pdbx_description
1 polymer ?
#
loop_
_entity_poly.entity_id
_entity_poly.type
_entity_poly.pdbx_seq_one_letter_code
_entity_poly.pdbx_strand_id
1 'polypeptide(L)'
;MKNSFKWFILILVVVICSSCAEKEESDDAEPTTFLEGTWKKACSQSGSNRYSEYIIVSKNTSYTFYSNVYSDSTCSTASRIVRYTYTLAVGSDATMADGSTTATKVTLTTVGVYETAKTDTLVSELNSNSYCGGDWEKDVEKDITSKSTEDTCLDLDDAIGTVYKDVYKIKGTDLWWGTGTSDKDSEGYPTVLEDSGFDKQ
;
A
#
# COMPACT_ATOMS: atom_id res chain seq x y z
N MET A 1 -13.47 -48.88 -83.02
CA MET A 1 -12.25 -48.19 -82.62
C MET A 1 -12.58 -47.39 -81.34
N LYS A 2 -12.06 -47.80 -80.18
CA LYS A 2 -12.48 -47.34 -78.86
C LYS A 2 -11.46 -46.34 -78.37
N ASN A 3 -11.81 -45.09 -78.18
CA ASN A 3 -10.99 -44.09 -77.47
C ASN A 3 -11.45 -43.98 -76.06
N SER A 4 -10.61 -44.48 -75.19
CA SER A 4 -10.73 -44.35 -73.70
C SER A 4 -10.30 -42.97 -73.31
N PHE A 5 -11.22 -42.14 -72.87
CA PHE A 5 -10.95 -40.83 -72.33
C PHE A 5 -10.75 -40.99 -70.78
N LYS A 6 -9.53 -40.93 -70.36
CA LYS A 6 -9.22 -40.95 -68.93
C LYS A 6 -9.44 -39.61 -68.32
N TRP A 7 -10.46 -39.49 -67.54
CA TRP A 7 -10.73 -38.32 -66.71
C TRP A 7 -9.75 -38.25 -65.56
N PHE A 8 -8.83 -37.32 -65.58
CA PHE A 8 -8.03 -36.94 -64.44
C PHE A 8 -8.87 -36.00 -63.55
N ILE A 9 -9.40 -36.52 -62.46
CA ILE A 9 -10.01 -35.70 -61.40
C ILE A 9 -8.86 -35.10 -60.58
N LEU A 10 -8.58 -33.85 -60.85
CA LEU A 10 -7.67 -33.03 -60.03
C LEU A 10 -8.42 -32.65 -58.77
N ILE A 11 -8.18 -33.40 -57.69
CA ILE A 11 -8.69 -33.02 -56.35
C ILE A 11 -7.84 -31.86 -55.87
N LEU A 12 -8.37 -30.65 -56.01
CA LEU A 12 -7.81 -29.46 -55.40
C LEU A 12 -8.13 -29.50 -53.90
N VAL A 13 -7.18 -30.00 -53.11
CA VAL A 13 -7.26 -29.91 -51.64
C VAL A 13 -7.00 -28.46 -51.28
N VAL A 14 -8.06 -27.71 -51.05
CA VAL A 14 -7.98 -26.39 -50.44
C VAL A 14 -7.72 -26.63 -48.95
N VAL A 15 -6.44 -26.54 -48.54
CA VAL A 15 -6.06 -26.43 -47.15
C VAL A 15 -6.48 -25.05 -46.69
N ILE A 16 -7.64 -24.97 -46.06
CA ILE A 16 -8.05 -23.80 -45.30
C ILE A 16 -7.18 -23.79 -44.04
N CYS A 17 -6.06 -23.12 -44.10
CA CYS A 17 -5.36 -22.69 -42.88
C CYS A 17 -6.28 -21.72 -42.14
N SER A 18 -7.11 -22.26 -41.25
CA SER A 18 -7.68 -21.49 -40.20
C SER A 18 -6.51 -20.98 -39.36
N SER A 19 -6.03 -19.78 -39.71
CA SER A 19 -5.22 -19.03 -38.75
C SER A 19 -6.16 -18.75 -37.57
N CYS A 20 -6.09 -19.59 -36.52
CA CYS A 20 -6.40 -19.13 -35.21
C CYS A 20 -5.49 -17.91 -34.98
N ALA A 21 -6.06 -16.73 -35.18
CA ALA A 21 -5.54 -15.57 -34.51
C ALA A 21 -5.68 -15.92 -33.01
N GLU A 22 -4.61 -16.42 -32.40
CA GLU A 22 -4.42 -16.30 -30.99
C GLU A 22 -4.59 -14.80 -30.73
N LYS A 23 -5.73 -14.47 -30.14
CA LYS A 23 -5.91 -13.21 -29.46
C LYS A 23 -4.81 -13.22 -28.43
N GLU A 24 -3.68 -12.55 -28.73
CA GLU A 24 -2.78 -12.11 -27.68
C GLU A 24 -3.69 -11.29 -26.76
N GLU A 25 -4.15 -11.93 -25.67
CA GLU A 25 -4.49 -11.18 -24.49
C GLU A 25 -3.20 -10.42 -24.21
N SER A 26 -3.23 -9.12 -24.56
CA SER A 26 -2.28 -8.21 -24.00
C SER A 26 -2.52 -8.36 -22.49
N ASP A 27 -1.66 -9.10 -21.84
CA ASP A 27 -1.39 -8.91 -20.43
C ASP A 27 -0.97 -7.43 -20.35
N ASP A 28 -1.98 -6.57 -20.22
CA ASP A 28 -1.80 -5.25 -19.65
C ASP A 28 -1.44 -5.53 -18.18
N ALA A 29 -0.25 -6.08 -17.98
CA ALA A 29 0.38 -6.13 -16.69
C ALA A 29 0.45 -4.67 -16.26
N GLU A 30 -0.45 -4.27 -15.37
CA GLU A 30 -0.40 -2.96 -14.75
C GLU A 30 1.05 -2.75 -14.30
N PRO A 31 1.63 -1.57 -14.56
CA PRO A 31 3.04 -1.33 -14.31
C PRO A 31 3.33 -1.65 -12.84
N THR A 32 4.08 -2.72 -12.60
CA THR A 32 4.55 -3.08 -11.26
C THR A 32 5.39 -1.92 -10.77
N THR A 33 4.92 -1.24 -9.74
CA THR A 33 5.72 -0.21 -9.10
C THR A 33 6.84 -0.88 -8.32
N PHE A 34 8.05 -0.34 -8.32
CA PHE A 34 9.13 -0.86 -7.47
C PHE A 34 8.77 -0.86 -5.98
N LEU A 35 7.71 -0.14 -5.59
CA LEU A 35 7.16 -0.10 -4.24
C LEU A 35 6.41 -1.37 -3.84
N GLU A 36 6.06 -2.27 -4.78
CA GLU A 36 5.31 -3.47 -4.46
C GLU A 36 6.03 -4.37 -3.47
N GLY A 37 5.27 -4.86 -2.50
CA GLY A 37 5.76 -5.78 -1.49
C GLY A 37 5.26 -5.45 -0.09
N THR A 38 5.82 -6.17 0.86
CA THR A 38 5.65 -5.92 2.29
C THR A 38 6.95 -5.36 2.83
N TRP A 39 6.86 -4.25 3.54
CA TRP A 39 7.98 -3.53 4.11
C TRP A 39 7.74 -3.34 5.61
N LYS A 40 8.77 -3.53 6.41
CA LYS A 40 8.67 -3.50 7.86
C LYS A 40 9.74 -2.62 8.49
N LYS A 41 9.33 -1.70 9.34
CA LYS A 41 10.22 -0.96 10.23
C LYS A 41 10.20 -1.65 11.59
N ALA A 42 11.39 -1.99 12.07
CA ALA A 42 11.55 -2.75 13.31
C ALA A 42 10.94 -2.02 14.53
N CYS A 43 10.67 -2.81 15.56
CA CYS A 43 10.23 -2.33 16.87
C CYS A 43 11.12 -1.22 17.40
N SER A 44 10.53 -0.07 17.69
CA SER A 44 11.21 1.08 18.24
C SER A 44 10.36 1.80 19.28
N GLN A 45 11.01 2.49 20.21
CA GLN A 45 10.30 3.29 21.21
C GLN A 45 9.64 4.50 20.55
N SER A 46 8.32 4.64 20.72
CA SER A 46 7.52 5.74 20.17
C SER A 46 6.94 6.68 21.24
N GLY A 47 7.29 6.46 22.52
CA GLY A 47 6.86 7.26 23.67
C GLY A 47 7.31 6.64 24.99
N SER A 48 6.91 7.22 26.11
CA SER A 48 7.19 6.65 27.44
C SER A 48 6.47 5.31 27.59
N ASN A 49 7.21 4.20 27.69
CA ASN A 49 6.68 2.83 27.78
C ASN A 49 5.75 2.42 26.62
N ARG A 50 5.95 3.02 25.46
CA ARG A 50 5.22 2.68 24.23
C ARG A 50 6.21 2.38 23.13
N TYR A 51 6.00 1.26 22.46
CA TYR A 51 6.81 0.80 21.34
C TYR A 51 5.93 0.61 20.12
N SER A 52 6.47 0.83 18.97
CA SER A 52 5.74 0.68 17.72
C SER A 52 6.56 -0.08 16.69
N GLU A 53 5.85 -0.87 15.91
CA GLU A 53 6.31 -1.52 14.71
C GLU A 53 5.42 -1.06 13.56
N TYR A 54 6.00 -0.74 12.42
CA TYR A 54 5.24 -0.27 11.26
C TYR A 54 5.40 -1.26 10.12
N ILE A 55 4.29 -1.56 9.44
CA ILE A 55 4.27 -2.45 8.29
C ILE A 55 3.55 -1.73 7.14
N ILE A 56 4.15 -1.79 5.97
CA ILE A 56 3.58 -1.29 4.72
C ILE A 56 3.33 -2.48 3.81
N VAL A 57 2.13 -2.56 3.24
CA VAL A 57 1.81 -3.49 2.17
C VAL A 57 1.39 -2.66 0.96
N SER A 58 2.18 -2.71 -0.10
CA SER A 58 1.89 -2.00 -1.34
C SER A 58 1.68 -2.98 -2.48
N LYS A 59 0.63 -2.76 -3.25
CA LYS A 59 0.29 -3.56 -4.43
C LYS A 59 -0.40 -2.67 -5.47
N ASN A 60 0.23 -2.51 -6.64
CA ASN A 60 -0.27 -1.68 -7.73
C ASN A 60 -0.69 -0.27 -7.26
N THR A 61 -1.99 0.01 -7.25
CA THR A 61 -2.59 1.29 -6.87
C THR A 61 -3.09 1.32 -5.42
N SER A 62 -2.83 0.27 -4.63
CA SER A 62 -3.23 0.19 -3.23
C SER A 62 -2.03 0.25 -2.29
N TYR A 63 -2.22 0.95 -1.18
CA TYR A 63 -1.23 1.07 -0.13
C TYR A 63 -1.92 0.89 1.22
N THR A 64 -1.37 0.01 2.04
CA THR A 64 -1.87 -0.23 3.40
C THR A 64 -0.75 -0.03 4.39
N PHE A 65 -0.99 0.80 5.39
CA PHE A 65 -0.06 1.06 6.47
C PHE A 65 -0.63 0.52 7.78
N TYR A 66 0.16 -0.27 8.49
CA TYR A 66 -0.16 -0.76 9.83
C TYR A 66 0.74 -0.11 10.86
N SER A 67 0.13 0.41 11.91
CA SER A 67 0.81 0.86 13.12
C SER A 67 0.46 -0.10 14.25
N ASN A 68 1.38 -1.00 14.56
CA ASN A 68 1.25 -1.94 15.68
C ASN A 68 1.85 -1.31 16.93
N VAL A 69 1.07 -1.21 17.99
CA VAL A 69 1.48 -0.59 19.26
C VAL A 69 1.63 -1.66 20.34
N TYR A 70 2.72 -1.58 21.08
CA TYR A 70 3.10 -2.52 22.12
C TYR A 70 3.40 -1.80 23.43
N SER A 71 3.22 -2.51 24.55
CA SER A 71 3.63 -2.05 25.88
C SER A 71 5.01 -2.54 26.30
N ASP A 72 5.64 -3.39 25.49
CA ASP A 72 6.94 -4.00 25.76
C ASP A 72 7.96 -3.68 24.66
N SER A 73 9.25 -3.59 25.06
CA SER A 73 10.36 -3.21 24.18
C SER A 73 10.75 -4.27 23.15
N THR A 74 10.20 -5.48 23.27
CA THR A 74 10.43 -6.56 22.30
C THR A 74 9.34 -6.66 21.26
N CYS A 75 8.30 -5.81 21.35
CA CYS A 75 7.12 -5.85 20.49
C CYS A 75 6.52 -7.27 20.40
N SER A 76 6.43 -7.97 21.52
CA SER A 76 5.98 -9.35 21.55
C SER A 76 4.46 -9.48 21.60
N THR A 77 3.78 -8.54 22.27
CA THR A 77 2.33 -8.55 22.44
C THR A 77 1.75 -7.18 22.11
N ALA A 78 1.13 -7.10 20.95
CA ALA A 78 0.45 -5.87 20.54
C ALA A 78 -0.70 -5.55 21.51
N SER A 79 -0.81 -4.29 21.90
CA SER A 79 -1.96 -3.76 22.63
C SER A 79 -3.02 -3.19 21.69
N ARG A 80 -2.58 -2.67 20.55
CA ARG A 80 -3.41 -1.99 19.54
C ARG A 80 -2.82 -2.16 18.15
N ILE A 81 -3.68 -2.30 17.15
CA ILE A 81 -3.29 -2.23 15.73
C ILE A 81 -4.16 -1.19 15.07
N VAL A 82 -3.55 -0.23 14.39
CA VAL A 82 -4.26 0.71 13.52
C VAL A 82 -3.86 0.43 12.08
N ARG A 83 -4.84 0.30 11.20
CA ARG A 83 -4.65 0.04 9.78
C ARG A 83 -5.26 1.16 8.95
N TYR A 84 -4.43 1.80 8.16
CA TYR A 84 -4.83 2.81 7.19
C TYR A 84 -4.78 2.21 5.79
N THR A 85 -5.77 2.50 4.99
CA THR A 85 -5.79 2.11 3.58
C THR A 85 -5.86 3.34 2.70
N TYR A 86 -5.07 3.32 1.62
CA TYR A 86 -4.95 4.44 0.69
C TYR A 86 -5.03 3.93 -0.76
N THR A 87 -5.50 4.77 -1.66
CA THR A 87 -5.12 4.66 -3.05
C THR A 87 -3.73 5.25 -3.25
N LEU A 88 -2.94 4.64 -4.12
CA LEU A 88 -1.57 5.02 -4.42
C LEU A 88 -1.48 5.51 -5.86
N ALA A 89 -0.97 6.71 -6.07
CA ALA A 89 -0.57 7.20 -7.37
C ALA A 89 0.95 7.48 -7.37
N VAL A 90 1.67 6.83 -8.28
CA VAL A 90 3.11 7.03 -8.45
C VAL A 90 3.35 8.12 -9.48
N GLY A 91 4.16 9.10 -9.11
CA GLY A 91 4.49 10.27 -9.92
C GLY A 91 5.89 10.16 -10.57
N SER A 92 6.42 11.30 -10.96
CA SER A 92 7.78 11.43 -11.51
C SER A 92 8.85 11.41 -10.42
N ASP A 93 10.07 11.17 -10.84
CA ASP A 93 11.23 11.31 -9.97
C ASP A 93 11.52 12.80 -9.63
N ALA A 94 12.07 13.01 -8.45
CA ALA A 94 12.52 14.31 -7.95
C ALA A 94 13.93 14.20 -7.38
N THR A 95 14.73 15.24 -7.57
CA THR A 95 16.03 15.37 -6.92
C THR A 95 15.85 15.92 -5.51
N MET A 96 16.42 15.25 -4.52
CA MET A 96 16.35 15.66 -3.11
C MET A 96 17.24 16.88 -2.84
N ALA A 97 17.09 17.49 -1.66
CA ALA A 97 17.81 18.71 -1.25
C ALA A 97 19.35 18.52 -1.23
N ASP A 98 19.85 17.31 -1.12
CA ASP A 98 21.29 17.01 -1.22
C ASP A 98 21.87 17.17 -2.65
N GLY A 99 21.02 17.43 -3.65
CA GLY A 99 21.37 17.63 -5.05
C GLY A 99 21.84 16.37 -5.81
N SER A 100 21.90 15.22 -5.14
CA SER A 100 22.45 13.97 -5.69
C SER A 100 21.48 12.78 -5.58
N THR A 101 20.65 12.76 -4.57
CA THR A 101 19.67 11.68 -4.36
C THR A 101 18.43 11.92 -5.22
N THR A 102 18.03 10.88 -5.96
CA THR A 102 16.75 10.83 -6.68
C THR A 102 15.76 9.97 -5.90
N ALA A 103 14.54 10.45 -5.73
CA ALA A 103 13.43 9.74 -5.13
C ALA A 103 12.17 9.88 -6.00
N THR A 104 11.26 8.93 -5.91
CA THR A 104 10.02 8.93 -6.71
C THR A 104 8.89 9.56 -5.91
N LYS A 105 8.17 10.51 -6.49
CA LYS A 105 6.98 11.14 -5.90
C LYS A 105 5.84 10.15 -5.82
N VAL A 106 5.07 10.20 -4.74
CA VAL A 106 3.82 9.45 -4.58
C VAL A 106 2.74 10.35 -3.99
N THR A 107 1.52 10.05 -4.36
CA THR A 107 0.33 10.64 -3.76
C THR A 107 -0.51 9.51 -3.17
N LEU A 108 -0.80 9.62 -1.89
CA LEU A 108 -1.64 8.70 -1.13
C LEU A 108 -2.96 9.39 -0.80
N THR A 109 -4.09 8.77 -1.10
CA THR A 109 -5.40 9.30 -0.73
C THR A 109 -6.08 8.33 0.23
N THR A 110 -6.44 8.80 1.41
CA THR A 110 -7.07 7.97 2.45
C THR A 110 -8.42 7.44 1.97
N VAL A 111 -8.61 6.12 2.08
CA VAL A 111 -9.87 5.44 1.75
C VAL A 111 -10.48 4.70 2.92
N GLY A 112 -9.71 4.40 3.97
CA GLY A 112 -10.25 3.75 5.16
C GLY A 112 -9.28 3.73 6.33
N VAL A 113 -9.85 3.76 7.53
CA VAL A 113 -9.14 3.65 8.81
C VAL A 113 -9.84 2.60 9.67
N TYR A 114 -9.03 1.67 10.18
CA TYR A 114 -9.50 0.53 10.95
C TYR A 114 -8.65 0.37 12.20
N GLU A 115 -9.27 -0.07 13.27
CA GLU A 115 -8.54 -0.28 14.51
C GLU A 115 -8.94 -1.60 15.18
N THR A 116 -7.97 -2.26 15.81
CA THR A 116 -8.17 -3.49 16.59
C THR A 116 -7.59 -3.31 17.99
N ALA A 117 -8.42 -3.41 19.00
CA ALA A 117 -7.98 -3.52 20.39
C ALA A 117 -7.52 -4.96 20.68
N LYS A 118 -6.28 -5.11 21.16
CA LYS A 118 -5.64 -6.41 21.36
C LYS A 118 -5.64 -6.88 22.81
N THR A 119 -6.10 -6.04 23.75
CA THR A 119 -6.14 -6.37 25.19
C THR A 119 -7.48 -6.00 25.80
N ASP A 120 -7.91 -6.77 26.80
CA ASP A 120 -9.17 -6.50 27.52
C ASP A 120 -9.12 -5.15 28.25
N THR A 121 -7.94 -4.73 28.70
CA THR A 121 -7.72 -3.42 29.32
C THR A 121 -8.02 -2.29 28.33
N LEU A 122 -7.48 -2.37 27.10
CA LEU A 122 -7.75 -1.36 26.07
C LEU A 122 -9.22 -1.36 25.65
N VAL A 123 -9.83 -2.53 25.48
CA VAL A 123 -11.28 -2.64 25.18
C VAL A 123 -12.11 -1.92 26.24
N SER A 124 -11.82 -2.16 27.54
CA SER A 124 -12.52 -1.51 28.64
C SER A 124 -12.34 0.00 28.64
N GLU A 125 -11.13 0.48 28.38
CA GLU A 125 -10.80 1.91 28.27
C GLU A 125 -11.56 2.57 27.09
N LEU A 126 -11.51 2.00 25.91
CA LEU A 126 -12.14 2.53 24.71
C LEU A 126 -13.68 2.58 24.86
N ASN A 127 -14.28 1.54 25.47
CA ASN A 127 -15.72 1.51 25.72
C ASN A 127 -16.15 2.50 26.79
N SER A 128 -15.38 2.63 27.90
CA SER A 128 -15.71 3.58 28.98
C SER A 128 -15.66 5.04 28.51
N ASN A 129 -14.79 5.34 27.57
CA ASN A 129 -14.64 6.67 26.97
C ASN A 129 -15.51 6.89 25.75
N SER A 130 -16.34 5.90 25.35
CA SER A 130 -17.12 5.93 24.10
C SER A 130 -16.29 6.26 22.86
N TYR A 131 -14.99 5.86 22.89
CA TYR A 131 -14.05 6.16 21.82
C TYR A 131 -14.55 5.60 20.49
N CYS A 132 -14.57 6.42 19.44
CA CYS A 132 -15.12 6.10 18.12
C CYS A 132 -16.50 5.40 18.19
N GLY A 133 -17.38 5.83 19.11
CA GLY A 133 -18.73 5.30 19.29
C GLY A 133 -18.85 4.11 20.25
N GLY A 134 -17.78 3.68 20.93
CA GLY A 134 -17.81 2.52 21.83
C GLY A 134 -17.96 1.19 21.10
N ASP A 135 -18.54 0.18 21.79
CA ASP A 135 -18.79 -1.17 21.23
C ASP A 135 -17.53 -1.89 20.71
N TRP A 136 -16.42 -1.73 21.45
CA TRP A 136 -15.17 -2.40 21.16
C TRP A 136 -15.15 -3.83 21.67
N GLU A 137 -14.65 -4.73 20.86
CA GLU A 137 -14.42 -6.12 21.21
C GLU A 137 -12.93 -6.47 20.96
N LYS A 138 -12.40 -7.34 21.82
CA LYS A 138 -11.00 -7.77 21.70
C LYS A 138 -10.79 -8.58 20.44
N ASP A 139 -9.69 -8.29 19.74
CA ASP A 139 -9.28 -8.97 18.50
C ASP A 139 -10.27 -8.81 17.32
N VAL A 140 -11.28 -7.94 17.45
CA VAL A 140 -12.20 -7.60 16.39
C VAL A 140 -11.76 -6.28 15.77
N GLU A 141 -11.53 -6.28 14.45
CA GLU A 141 -11.23 -5.06 13.71
C GLU A 141 -12.50 -4.23 13.55
N LYS A 142 -12.44 -2.96 13.93
CA LYS A 142 -13.51 -2.00 13.79
C LYS A 142 -13.19 -1.00 12.71
N ASP A 143 -14.12 -0.80 11.78
CA ASP A 143 -14.05 0.29 10.81
C ASP A 143 -14.42 1.61 11.52
N ILE A 144 -13.46 2.52 11.61
CA ILE A 144 -13.64 3.85 12.23
C ILE A 144 -13.54 4.97 11.18
N THR A 145 -13.58 4.61 9.92
CA THR A 145 -13.41 5.53 8.78
C THR A 145 -14.39 6.72 8.82
N SER A 146 -15.67 6.43 9.09
CA SER A 146 -16.70 7.47 9.19
C SER A 146 -16.66 8.28 10.49
N LYS A 147 -15.89 7.82 11.48
CA LYS A 147 -15.74 8.39 12.81
C LYS A 147 -14.49 9.25 12.96
N SER A 148 -13.62 9.22 11.99
CA SER A 148 -12.30 9.89 12.03
C SER A 148 -12.36 11.41 12.19
N THR A 149 -13.53 12.02 12.04
CA THR A 149 -13.76 13.46 12.24
C THR A 149 -14.52 13.77 13.55
N GLU A 150 -14.86 12.76 14.36
CA GLU A 150 -15.51 12.97 15.65
C GLU A 150 -14.49 13.25 16.75
N ASP A 151 -14.74 14.24 17.60
CA ASP A 151 -13.85 14.65 18.71
C ASP A 151 -13.49 13.51 19.69
N THR A 152 -14.29 12.44 19.70
CA THR A 152 -14.08 11.26 20.55
C THR A 152 -13.31 10.13 19.84
N CYS A 153 -12.97 10.32 18.59
CA CYS A 153 -12.16 9.39 17.81
C CYS A 153 -10.76 9.96 17.61
N LEU A 154 -9.83 9.17 17.13
CA LEU A 154 -8.50 9.66 16.79
C LEU A 154 -8.65 10.98 16.03
N ASP A 155 -7.96 12.01 16.52
CA ASP A 155 -7.74 13.24 15.79
C ASP A 155 -6.86 12.88 14.58
N LEU A 156 -7.50 12.19 13.65
CA LEU A 156 -6.87 11.75 12.43
C LEU A 156 -6.99 12.93 11.48
N ASP A 157 -5.85 13.54 11.20
CA ASP A 157 -5.69 14.32 9.97
C ASP A 157 -6.09 13.50 8.73
N ASP A 158 -6.52 12.26 8.94
CA ASP A 158 -6.76 11.18 7.98
C ASP A 158 -8.25 11.00 7.62
N ALA A 159 -9.04 12.07 7.57
CA ALA A 159 -10.38 11.99 7.00
C ALA A 159 -10.35 11.35 5.60
N ILE A 160 -11.41 10.61 5.25
CA ILE A 160 -11.55 10.05 3.88
C ILE A 160 -11.30 11.15 2.85
N GLY A 161 -10.47 10.82 1.86
CA GLY A 161 -10.11 11.73 0.78
C GLY A 161 -8.96 12.68 1.13
N THR A 162 -8.40 12.62 2.35
CA THR A 162 -7.17 13.36 2.66
C THR A 162 -6.04 12.89 1.76
N VAL A 163 -5.35 13.84 1.16
CA VAL A 163 -4.28 13.60 0.19
C VAL A 163 -2.94 13.90 0.84
N TYR A 164 -2.09 12.86 0.90
CA TYR A 164 -0.70 12.97 1.33
C TYR A 164 0.22 12.94 0.12
N LYS A 165 1.18 13.84 0.11
CA LYS A 165 2.26 13.88 -0.86
C LYS A 165 3.54 13.48 -0.19
N ASP A 166 4.19 12.47 -0.72
CA ASP A 166 5.43 11.91 -0.19
C ASP A 166 6.38 11.53 -1.31
N VAL A 167 7.59 11.17 -0.95
CA VAL A 167 8.59 10.62 -1.86
C VAL A 167 9.12 9.32 -1.29
N TYR A 168 9.48 8.38 -2.16
CA TYR A 168 10.15 7.17 -1.71
C TYR A 168 11.40 6.87 -2.54
N LYS A 169 12.32 6.15 -1.94
CA LYS A 169 13.49 5.58 -2.58
C LYS A 169 13.74 4.17 -2.09
N ILE A 170 14.03 3.26 -3.00
CA ILE A 170 14.49 1.91 -2.66
C ILE A 170 16.01 1.89 -2.78
N LYS A 171 16.68 1.45 -1.71
CA LYS A 171 18.14 1.26 -1.64
C LYS A 171 18.41 -0.20 -1.25
N GLY A 172 18.73 -1.05 -2.22
CA GLY A 172 18.87 -2.48 -1.98
C GLY A 172 17.55 -3.12 -1.57
N THR A 173 17.46 -3.58 -0.33
CA THR A 173 16.25 -4.17 0.28
C THR A 173 15.46 -3.18 1.14
N ASP A 174 15.88 -1.92 1.22
CA ASP A 174 15.28 -0.94 2.11
C ASP A 174 14.42 0.07 1.37
N LEU A 175 13.26 0.36 1.91
CA LEU A 175 12.36 1.41 1.45
C LEU A 175 12.51 2.63 2.37
N TRP A 176 12.88 3.75 1.80
CA TRP A 176 13.07 5.04 2.46
C TRP A 176 11.94 6.00 2.05
N TRP A 177 11.32 6.65 3.02
CA TRP A 177 10.27 7.66 2.81
C TRP A 177 10.80 9.08 3.00
N GLY A 178 10.05 10.06 2.51
CA GLY A 178 10.30 11.46 2.81
C GLY A 178 10.07 11.76 4.29
N THR A 179 10.86 12.67 4.87
CA THR A 179 10.59 13.12 6.24
C THR A 179 9.45 14.12 6.28
N GLY A 180 8.43 13.85 7.12
CA GLY A 180 7.25 14.72 7.25
C GLY A 180 7.57 16.12 7.79
N THR A 181 8.75 16.31 8.39
CA THR A 181 9.23 17.60 8.96
C THR A 181 10.16 18.36 8.02
N SER A 182 10.50 17.80 6.85
CA SER A 182 11.41 18.47 5.91
C SER A 182 10.74 19.64 5.19
N ASP A 183 11.56 20.51 4.63
CA ASP A 183 11.11 21.45 3.64
C ASP A 183 10.45 20.72 2.48
N LYS A 184 9.42 21.33 1.92
CA LYS A 184 8.68 20.79 0.78
C LYS A 184 9.00 21.56 -0.48
N ASP A 185 8.97 20.86 -1.61
CA ASP A 185 9.05 21.51 -2.92
C ASP A 185 7.79 22.36 -3.22
N SER A 186 7.79 23.07 -4.34
CA SER A 186 6.65 23.91 -4.74
C SER A 186 5.34 23.16 -4.96
N GLU A 187 5.40 21.84 -5.11
CA GLU A 187 4.24 20.97 -5.27
C GLU A 187 3.79 20.34 -3.95
N GLY A 188 4.57 20.54 -2.86
CA GLY A 188 4.26 20.07 -1.52
C GLY A 188 4.85 18.69 -1.18
N TYR A 189 5.79 18.16 -1.97
CA TYR A 189 6.50 16.91 -1.67
C TYR A 189 7.72 17.16 -0.78
N PRO A 190 8.04 16.25 0.18
CA PRO A 190 9.25 16.32 0.97
C PRO A 190 10.51 16.37 0.10
N THR A 191 11.51 17.12 0.54
CA THR A 191 12.81 17.25 -0.15
C THR A 191 13.95 16.49 0.51
N VAL A 192 13.68 15.83 1.66
CA VAL A 192 14.65 15.04 2.43
C VAL A 192 14.04 13.68 2.75
N LEU A 193 14.82 12.61 2.68
CA LEU A 193 14.42 11.27 3.11
C LEU A 193 14.63 11.09 4.62
N GLU A 194 13.87 10.18 5.24
CA GLU A 194 14.10 9.74 6.61
C GLU A 194 15.50 9.13 6.79
N ASP A 195 15.99 9.13 8.03
CA ASP A 195 17.31 8.55 8.37
C ASP A 195 17.30 7.02 8.47
N SER A 196 16.12 6.40 8.51
CA SER A 196 15.94 4.95 8.59
C SER A 196 14.87 4.46 7.63
N GLY A 197 15.12 3.33 6.99
CA GLY A 197 14.20 2.70 6.05
C GLY A 197 13.35 1.59 6.69
N PHE A 198 12.52 0.99 5.84
CA PHE A 198 11.76 -0.22 6.10
C PHE A 198 12.42 -1.37 5.34
N ASP A 199 12.63 -2.49 6.00
CA ASP A 199 13.20 -3.70 5.40
C ASP A 199 12.14 -4.46 4.59
N LYS A 200 12.49 -4.94 3.41
CA LYS A 200 11.62 -5.81 2.61
C LYS A 200 11.46 -7.18 3.28
N GLN A 201 10.23 -7.67 3.35
CA GLN A 201 9.90 -8.97 3.91
C GLN A 201 9.77 -10.05 2.83
#